data_aeb7bb09641518f43887d1b0221a9407
#
_entry.id   aeb7bb09641518f43887d1b0221a9407
#
_cell.length_a   1.000
_cell.length_b   1.000
_cell.length_c   1.000
_cell.angle_alpha   90.00
_cell.angle_beta   90.00
_cell.angle_gamma   90.00
#
_symmetry.space_group_name_H-M   'P 1'
#
loop_
_entity.id
_entity.type
_entity.pdbx_description
1 polymer ?
#
loop_
_entity_poly.entity_id
_entity_poly.type
_entity_poly.pdbx_seq_one_letter_code
_entity_poly.pdbx_strand_id
1 'polypeptide(L)'
;MTVNDEKSRMKTQFTFAKFVSRAILTGKLCLKIGVRPGILLGMSLRKRNPREYVRFVPVKVHGFPHPIYLRAGTSDTPTFCQALMHREYDIRSFPQFQKLNNLYQKSKAQGHRPLIIDCGANIGLSAVWFSHLFPEAQIFAVEPDADNFKVAQRNLAAYPNVTLLRGAIWDCPKDLAISDTTVDPWAYRTEEVQDGAARNPDKILKGFTISEIMGMADTSRALIVKVDIEGAEASLFRSNIEWVGRTDLIAIELHDWMLPKQRTSAPFVRSFANLDFDLLQRGENLFVFLDRPDV
;
A
#
# COMPACT_ATOMS: atom_id res chain seq x y z
N MET A 1 -47.99 -3.33 -7.37
CA MET A 1 -46.54 -3.32 -7.66
C MET A 1 -45.97 -4.63 -7.14
N THR A 2 -45.46 -5.48 -7.99
CA THR A 2 -44.97 -6.80 -7.55
C THR A 2 -43.53 -6.68 -7.05
N VAL A 3 -43.13 -7.59 -6.15
CA VAL A 3 -41.74 -7.67 -5.59
C VAL A 3 -40.68 -7.74 -6.72
N ASN A 4 -41.06 -8.23 -7.88
CA ASN A 4 -40.22 -8.25 -9.09
C ASN A 4 -40.00 -6.88 -9.70
N ASP A 5 -40.99 -5.96 -9.63
CA ASP A 5 -40.85 -4.60 -10.15
C ASP A 5 -39.92 -3.75 -9.29
N GLU A 6 -39.94 -3.94 -7.96
CA GLU A 6 -39.00 -3.25 -7.04
C GLU A 6 -37.56 -3.75 -7.22
N LYS A 7 -37.36 -5.07 -7.36
CA LYS A 7 -36.02 -5.64 -7.64
C LYS A 7 -35.45 -5.16 -8.98
N SER A 8 -36.31 -5.05 -10.01
CA SER A 8 -35.92 -4.53 -11.32
C SER A 8 -35.55 -3.04 -11.25
N ARG A 9 -36.35 -2.21 -10.56
CA ARG A 9 -36.04 -0.78 -10.33
C ARG A 9 -34.77 -0.57 -9.53
N MET A 10 -34.56 -1.31 -8.44
CA MET A 10 -33.30 -1.25 -7.66
C MET A 10 -32.10 -1.65 -8.50
N LYS A 11 -32.18 -2.71 -9.31
CA LYS A 11 -31.11 -3.10 -10.24
C LYS A 11 -30.81 -2.00 -11.26
N THR A 12 -31.82 -1.37 -11.80
CA THR A 12 -31.67 -0.29 -12.79
C THR A 12 -31.07 0.97 -12.16
N GLN A 13 -31.53 1.37 -10.97
CA GLN A 13 -30.96 2.51 -10.24
C GLN A 13 -29.50 2.26 -9.84
N PHE A 14 -29.18 1.05 -9.37
CA PHE A 14 -27.82 0.67 -9.01
C PHE A 14 -26.86 0.66 -10.23
N THR A 15 -27.37 0.21 -11.38
CA THR A 15 -26.62 0.21 -12.65
C THR A 15 -26.39 1.63 -13.15
N PHE A 16 -27.38 2.51 -13.05
CA PHE A 16 -27.28 3.91 -13.44
C PHE A 16 -26.31 4.68 -12.53
N ALA A 17 -26.41 4.50 -11.21
CA ALA A 17 -25.48 5.11 -10.26
C ALA A 17 -24.01 4.71 -10.53
N LYS A 18 -23.75 3.43 -10.81
CA LYS A 18 -22.43 2.94 -11.23
C LYS A 18 -21.94 3.57 -12.53
N PHE A 19 -22.84 3.75 -13.50
CA PHE A 19 -22.51 4.39 -14.79
C PHE A 19 -22.11 5.85 -14.57
N VAL A 20 -22.91 6.61 -13.81
CA VAL A 20 -22.62 8.02 -13.51
C VAL A 20 -21.29 8.16 -12.74
N SER A 21 -21.06 7.33 -11.73
CA SER A 21 -19.80 7.35 -10.97
C SER A 21 -18.57 7.09 -11.85
N ARG A 22 -18.71 6.16 -12.82
CA ARG A 22 -17.65 5.88 -13.81
C ARG A 22 -17.40 7.04 -14.76
N ALA A 23 -18.47 7.66 -15.26
CA ALA A 23 -18.34 8.83 -16.13
C ALA A 23 -17.64 9.99 -15.41
N ILE A 24 -18.01 10.25 -14.16
CA ILE A 24 -17.35 11.26 -13.32
C ILE A 24 -15.88 10.91 -13.11
N LEU A 25 -15.54 9.67 -12.75
CA LEU A 25 -14.17 9.24 -12.57
C LEU A 25 -13.37 9.35 -13.86
N THR A 26 -13.94 8.92 -15.00
CA THR A 26 -13.30 9.07 -16.31
C THR A 26 -13.01 10.54 -16.62
N GLY A 27 -13.97 11.44 -16.37
CA GLY A 27 -13.79 12.89 -16.52
C GLY A 27 -12.63 13.43 -15.63
N LYS A 28 -12.61 13.03 -14.35
CA LYS A 28 -11.51 13.40 -13.43
C LYS A 28 -10.16 12.88 -13.91
N LEU A 29 -10.10 11.64 -14.40
CA LEU A 29 -8.88 11.06 -14.98
C LEU A 29 -8.45 11.85 -16.22
N CYS A 30 -9.36 12.17 -17.16
CA CYS A 30 -9.03 12.95 -18.34
C CYS A 30 -8.44 14.32 -17.99
N LEU A 31 -8.97 14.99 -16.98
CA LEU A 31 -8.46 16.28 -16.50
C LEU A 31 -7.07 16.19 -15.86
N LYS A 32 -6.79 15.09 -15.15
CA LYS A 32 -5.55 14.92 -14.38
C LYS A 32 -4.40 14.34 -15.19
N ILE A 33 -4.67 13.41 -16.08
CA ILE A 33 -3.65 12.62 -16.79
C ILE A 33 -3.77 12.69 -18.32
N GLY A 34 -4.67 13.50 -18.84
CA GLY A 34 -4.95 13.68 -20.27
C GLY A 34 -6.07 12.78 -20.80
N VAL A 35 -6.66 13.21 -21.90
CA VAL A 35 -7.90 12.60 -22.45
C VAL A 35 -7.69 11.12 -22.82
N ARG A 36 -6.62 10.82 -23.55
CA ARG A 36 -6.38 9.46 -24.07
C ARG A 36 -6.14 8.41 -22.96
N PRO A 37 -5.21 8.60 -22.02
CA PRO A 37 -5.06 7.66 -20.90
C PRO A 37 -6.26 7.68 -19.96
N GLY A 38 -6.91 8.83 -19.72
CA GLY A 38 -8.10 8.93 -18.88
C GLY A 38 -9.27 8.12 -19.39
N ILE A 39 -9.55 8.16 -20.70
CA ILE A 39 -10.59 7.34 -21.35
C ILE A 39 -10.22 5.85 -21.26
N LEU A 40 -8.97 5.48 -21.58
CA LEU A 40 -8.53 4.08 -21.55
C LEU A 40 -8.69 3.46 -20.16
N LEU A 41 -8.29 4.16 -19.12
CA LEU A 41 -8.42 3.69 -17.73
C LEU A 41 -9.88 3.72 -17.25
N GLY A 42 -10.63 4.77 -17.57
CA GLY A 42 -12.02 4.91 -17.17
C GLY A 42 -12.94 3.86 -17.83
N MET A 43 -12.71 3.53 -19.11
CA MET A 43 -13.48 2.48 -19.80
C MET A 43 -13.09 1.07 -19.35
N SER A 44 -11.86 0.86 -18.92
CA SER A 44 -11.35 -0.43 -18.45
C SER A 44 -11.79 -0.83 -17.03
N LEU A 45 -12.53 0.03 -16.33
CA LEU A 45 -13.16 -0.29 -15.02
C LEU A 45 -14.24 -1.39 -15.10
N ARG A 46 -14.49 -1.97 -16.26
CA ARG A 46 -15.24 -3.23 -16.39
C ARG A 46 -14.28 -4.38 -16.04
N LYS A 47 -14.66 -5.22 -15.08
CA LYS A 47 -13.98 -6.50 -14.81
C LYS A 47 -13.81 -7.26 -16.12
N ARG A 48 -12.58 -7.35 -16.62
CA ARG A 48 -12.22 -8.25 -17.70
C ARG A 48 -11.62 -9.51 -17.12
N ASN A 49 -11.77 -10.61 -17.84
CA ASN A 49 -11.18 -11.90 -17.49
C ASN A 49 -9.67 -11.73 -17.28
N PRO A 50 -9.08 -12.13 -16.14
CA PRO A 50 -7.65 -11.93 -15.85
C PRO A 50 -6.69 -12.61 -16.84
N ARG A 51 -7.20 -13.43 -17.77
CA ARG A 51 -6.42 -14.09 -18.83
C ARG A 51 -6.34 -13.32 -20.15
N GLU A 52 -7.02 -12.17 -20.28
CA GLU A 52 -6.87 -11.31 -21.46
C GLU A 52 -5.66 -10.38 -21.35
N TYR A 53 -5.03 -10.10 -22.48
CA TYR A 53 -3.87 -9.23 -22.66
C TYR A 53 -3.96 -7.95 -21.81
N VAL A 54 -3.10 -7.84 -20.80
CA VAL A 54 -3.03 -6.66 -19.92
C VAL A 54 -2.33 -5.54 -20.68
N ARG A 55 -3.07 -4.52 -21.07
CA ARG A 55 -2.51 -3.33 -21.73
C ARG A 55 -1.95 -2.36 -20.68
N PHE A 56 -0.65 -2.11 -20.74
CA PHE A 56 -0.03 -1.04 -19.97
C PHE A 56 -0.36 0.34 -20.53
N VAL A 57 -0.79 1.23 -19.66
CA VAL A 57 -1.09 2.63 -19.96
C VAL A 57 -0.06 3.51 -19.23
N PRO A 58 0.87 4.15 -19.95
CA PRO A 58 1.75 5.12 -19.33
C PRO A 58 0.98 6.40 -19.00
N VAL A 59 1.11 6.87 -17.78
CA VAL A 59 0.43 8.04 -17.24
C VAL A 59 1.47 9.05 -16.76
N LYS A 60 1.41 10.27 -17.28
CA LYS A 60 2.18 11.40 -16.75
C LYS A 60 1.37 12.11 -15.67
N VAL A 61 1.94 12.26 -14.49
CA VAL A 61 1.31 12.92 -13.34
C VAL A 61 2.06 14.22 -13.07
N HIS A 62 1.34 15.32 -12.98
CA HIS A 62 1.95 16.62 -12.68
C HIS A 62 2.67 16.59 -11.32
N GLY A 63 3.92 17.03 -11.30
CA GLY A 63 4.78 17.00 -10.12
C GLY A 63 5.63 15.74 -9.96
N PHE A 64 5.44 14.72 -10.82
CA PHE A 64 6.26 13.51 -10.82
C PHE A 64 7.14 13.46 -12.06
N PRO A 65 8.47 13.21 -11.91
CA PRO A 65 9.40 13.30 -13.03
C PRO A 65 9.25 12.16 -14.05
N HIS A 66 8.73 11.02 -13.62
CA HIS A 66 8.66 9.80 -14.43
C HIS A 66 7.22 9.35 -14.67
N PRO A 67 6.94 8.69 -15.83
CA PRO A 67 5.62 8.16 -16.10
C PRO A 67 5.32 6.97 -15.18
N ILE A 68 4.06 6.86 -14.79
CA ILE A 68 3.51 5.72 -14.06
C ILE A 68 2.87 4.75 -15.06
N TYR A 69 3.11 3.47 -14.90
CA TYR A 69 2.54 2.42 -15.74
C TYR A 69 1.42 1.70 -15.00
N LEU A 70 0.24 1.69 -15.58
CA LEU A 70 -0.95 1.06 -15.02
C LEU A 70 -1.47 -0.01 -15.96
N ARG A 71 -1.93 -1.13 -15.42
CA ARG A 71 -2.62 -2.18 -16.16
C ARG A 71 -4.09 -1.78 -16.32
N ALA A 72 -4.55 -1.65 -17.56
CA ALA A 72 -5.94 -1.35 -17.85
C ALA A 72 -6.85 -2.55 -17.49
N GLY A 73 -7.94 -2.31 -16.76
CA GLY A 73 -8.90 -3.34 -16.38
C GLY A 73 -8.58 -4.11 -15.11
N THR A 74 -7.61 -3.63 -14.33
CA THR A 74 -7.21 -4.19 -13.03
C THR A 74 -7.48 -3.20 -11.89
N SER A 75 -7.08 -3.56 -10.68
CA SER A 75 -7.09 -2.70 -9.48
C SER A 75 -6.09 -1.53 -9.55
N ASP A 76 -5.22 -1.46 -10.56
CA ASP A 76 -4.21 -0.40 -10.68
C ASP A 76 -4.84 1.01 -10.75
N THR A 77 -6.01 1.15 -11.39
CA THR A 77 -6.69 2.45 -11.48
C THR A 77 -7.20 2.94 -10.11
N PRO A 78 -7.93 2.16 -9.30
CA PRO A 78 -8.25 2.52 -7.92
C PRO A 78 -7.00 2.87 -7.10
N THR A 79 -5.97 2.03 -7.10
CA THR A 79 -4.71 2.28 -6.39
C THR A 79 -4.05 3.59 -6.81
N PHE A 80 -4.05 3.88 -8.12
CA PHE A 80 -3.56 5.16 -8.65
C PHE A 80 -4.39 6.35 -8.15
N CYS A 81 -5.71 6.21 -8.13
CA CYS A 81 -6.58 7.28 -7.60
C CYS A 81 -6.29 7.54 -6.13
N GLN A 82 -6.16 6.50 -5.32
CA GLN A 82 -5.88 6.57 -3.89
C GLN A 82 -4.51 7.25 -3.64
N ALA A 83 -3.45 6.70 -4.19
CA ALA A 83 -2.09 7.14 -3.88
C ALA A 83 -1.75 8.52 -4.49
N LEU A 84 -2.09 8.77 -5.77
CA LEU A 84 -1.58 9.93 -6.51
C LEU A 84 -2.62 10.99 -6.86
N MET A 85 -3.91 10.64 -7.00
CA MET A 85 -4.96 11.63 -7.24
C MET A 85 -5.54 12.21 -5.95
N HIS A 86 -5.93 11.34 -5.02
CA HIS A 86 -6.44 11.74 -3.70
C HIS A 86 -5.31 12.06 -2.73
N ARG A 87 -4.10 11.57 -3.03
CA ARG A 87 -2.89 11.83 -2.23
C ARG A 87 -3.08 11.39 -0.79
N GLU A 88 -3.56 10.18 -0.56
CA GLU A 88 -3.89 9.71 0.79
C GLU A 88 -2.67 9.64 1.71
N TYR A 89 -1.47 9.45 1.13
CA TYR A 89 -0.19 9.51 1.87
C TYR A 89 0.40 10.93 1.98
N ASP A 90 -0.35 11.99 1.61
CA ASP A 90 0.15 13.37 1.75
C ASP A 90 -0.03 13.88 3.18
N ILE A 91 0.97 13.68 3.99
CA ILE A 91 0.99 14.06 5.41
C ILE A 91 1.35 15.54 5.64
N ARG A 92 1.68 16.34 4.60
CA ARG A 92 2.16 17.72 4.73
C ARG A 92 1.14 18.67 5.36
N SER A 93 -0.14 18.36 5.30
CA SER A 93 -1.20 19.16 5.92
C SER A 93 -1.39 18.86 7.41
N PHE A 94 -0.76 17.82 7.95
CA PHE A 94 -0.79 17.51 9.36
C PHE A 94 0.23 18.38 10.12
N PRO A 95 -0.13 18.98 11.27
CA PRO A 95 0.81 19.75 12.09
C PRO A 95 2.07 18.95 12.49
N GLN A 96 1.92 17.64 12.70
CA GLN A 96 3.00 16.71 13.06
C GLN A 96 4.06 16.55 11.95
N PHE A 97 3.72 16.89 10.70
CA PHE A 97 4.66 16.81 9.59
C PHE A 97 5.93 17.64 9.83
N GLN A 98 5.81 18.80 10.48
CA GLN A 98 6.98 19.63 10.75
C GLN A 98 8.02 18.90 11.62
N LYS A 99 7.57 18.17 12.66
CA LYS A 99 8.46 17.36 13.51
C LYS A 99 9.12 16.25 12.69
N LEU A 100 8.33 15.50 11.90
CA LEU A 100 8.84 14.42 11.05
C LEU A 100 9.86 14.94 10.02
N ASN A 101 9.58 16.09 9.40
CA ASN A 101 10.51 16.70 8.45
C ASN A 101 11.80 17.18 9.13
N ASN A 102 11.73 17.69 10.35
CA ASN A 102 12.93 18.06 11.12
C ASN A 102 13.81 16.83 11.41
N LEU A 103 13.20 15.68 11.79
CA LEU A 103 13.92 14.41 11.98
C LEU A 103 14.58 13.95 10.68
N TYR A 104 13.87 14.05 9.54
CA TYR A 104 14.42 13.77 8.21
C TYR A 104 15.65 14.64 7.92
N GLN A 105 15.56 15.96 8.11
CA GLN A 105 16.67 16.87 7.86
C GLN A 105 17.84 16.68 8.81
N LYS A 106 17.57 16.43 10.11
CA LYS A 106 18.60 16.13 11.12
C LYS A 106 19.40 14.87 10.75
N SER A 107 18.72 13.79 10.39
CA SER A 107 19.35 12.54 9.95
C SER A 107 20.28 12.76 8.75
N LYS A 108 19.81 13.50 7.73
CA LYS A 108 20.60 13.87 6.55
C LYS A 108 21.85 14.70 6.91
N ALA A 109 21.69 15.69 7.77
CA ALA A 109 22.80 16.55 8.22
C ALA A 109 23.89 15.74 8.96
N GLN A 110 23.51 14.60 9.55
CA GLN A 110 24.42 13.65 10.19
C GLN A 110 25.04 12.63 9.20
N GLY A 111 24.72 12.73 7.90
CA GLY A 111 25.20 11.81 6.87
C GLY A 111 24.45 10.48 6.81
N HIS A 112 23.34 10.33 7.54
CA HIS A 112 22.50 9.15 7.49
C HIS A 112 21.42 9.26 6.43
N ARG A 113 20.97 8.12 5.90
CA ARG A 113 19.81 8.04 5.01
C ARG A 113 18.59 7.61 5.81
N PRO A 114 17.58 8.49 6.00
CA PRO A 114 16.35 8.10 6.69
C PRO A 114 15.67 6.91 6.01
N LEU A 115 15.21 5.94 6.78
CA LEU A 115 14.59 4.72 6.26
C LEU A 115 13.08 4.88 6.18
N ILE A 116 12.50 4.47 5.04
CA ILE A 116 11.07 4.26 4.86
C ILE A 116 10.84 2.81 4.45
N ILE A 117 9.88 2.14 5.10
CA ILE A 117 9.48 0.77 4.76
C ILE A 117 8.04 0.80 4.27
N ASP A 118 7.81 0.32 3.05
CA ASP A 118 6.51 0.20 2.41
C ASP A 118 6.07 -1.26 2.37
N CYS A 119 5.28 -1.66 3.35
CA CYS A 119 4.75 -3.02 3.49
C CYS A 119 3.46 -3.15 2.69
N GLY A 120 3.47 -4.00 1.67
CA GLY A 120 2.39 -4.12 0.68
C GLY A 120 2.48 -3.02 -0.37
N ALA A 121 3.59 -2.99 -1.11
CA ALA A 121 3.85 -1.93 -2.09
C ALA A 121 2.92 -1.96 -3.32
N ASN A 122 2.21 -3.07 -3.55
CA ASN A 122 1.34 -3.27 -4.69
C ASN A 122 2.11 -2.94 -5.98
N ILE A 123 1.63 -2.01 -6.80
CA ILE A 123 2.33 -1.55 -8.02
C ILE A 123 3.36 -0.43 -7.77
N GLY A 124 3.75 -0.17 -6.52
CA GLY A 124 4.83 0.72 -6.12
C GLY A 124 4.47 2.20 -5.99
N LEU A 125 3.19 2.57 -5.95
CA LEU A 125 2.79 3.99 -6.00
C LEU A 125 2.98 4.74 -4.68
N SER A 126 2.85 4.06 -3.54
CA SER A 126 3.23 4.57 -2.21
C SER A 126 4.72 4.87 -2.14
N ALA A 127 5.58 3.94 -2.62
CA ALA A 127 7.02 4.16 -2.69
C ALA A 127 7.39 5.33 -3.62
N VAL A 128 6.71 5.47 -4.78
CA VAL A 128 6.85 6.65 -5.66
C VAL A 128 6.48 7.94 -4.91
N TRP A 129 5.38 7.94 -4.16
CA TRP A 129 4.96 9.09 -3.37
C TRP A 129 5.98 9.46 -2.30
N PHE A 130 6.45 8.49 -1.52
CA PHE A 130 7.44 8.74 -0.47
C PHE A 130 8.79 9.16 -1.05
N SER A 131 9.22 8.61 -2.21
CA SER A 131 10.43 9.05 -2.90
C SER A 131 10.31 10.51 -3.38
N HIS A 132 9.12 10.96 -3.78
CA HIS A 132 8.86 12.35 -4.11
C HIS A 132 8.88 13.26 -2.88
N LEU A 133 8.32 12.80 -1.75
CA LEU A 133 8.23 13.60 -0.51
C LEU A 133 9.57 13.65 0.24
N PHE A 134 10.34 12.55 0.22
CA PHE A 134 11.61 12.37 0.92
C PHE A 134 12.68 11.82 -0.05
N PRO A 135 13.20 12.64 -0.98
CA PRO A 135 14.01 12.15 -2.11
C PRO A 135 15.35 11.51 -1.72
N GLU A 136 15.87 11.82 -0.54
CA GLU A 136 17.13 11.25 -0.04
C GLU A 136 16.91 10.10 0.96
N ALA A 137 15.65 9.76 1.28
CA ALA A 137 15.35 8.58 2.09
C ALA A 137 15.71 7.30 1.32
N GLN A 138 16.16 6.29 2.04
CA GLN A 138 16.23 4.92 1.54
C GLN A 138 14.87 4.26 1.75
N ILE A 139 14.30 3.71 0.69
CA ILE A 139 12.96 3.11 0.72
C ILE A 139 13.08 1.62 0.43
N PHE A 140 12.57 0.77 1.32
CA PHE A 140 12.38 -0.65 1.07
C PHE A 140 10.89 -0.90 0.85
N ALA A 141 10.54 -1.38 -0.34
CA ALA A 141 9.18 -1.70 -0.75
C ALA A 141 9.03 -3.22 -0.86
N VAL A 142 8.03 -3.80 -0.20
CA VAL A 142 7.83 -5.26 -0.16
C VAL A 142 6.48 -5.59 -0.78
N GLU A 143 6.48 -6.51 -1.77
CA GLU A 143 5.29 -6.94 -2.49
C GLU A 143 5.30 -8.45 -2.71
N PRO A 144 4.28 -9.20 -2.23
CA PRO A 144 4.19 -10.64 -2.38
C PRO A 144 3.71 -11.08 -3.77
N ASP A 145 2.75 -10.39 -4.39
CA ASP A 145 2.17 -10.80 -5.65
C ASP A 145 3.14 -10.60 -6.81
N ALA A 146 3.34 -11.66 -7.61
CA ALA A 146 4.32 -11.63 -8.69
C ALA A 146 3.97 -10.66 -9.81
N ASP A 147 2.69 -10.45 -10.09
CA ASP A 147 2.25 -9.57 -11.17
C ASP A 147 2.25 -8.12 -10.75
N ASN A 148 1.86 -7.82 -9.50
CA ASN A 148 2.04 -6.49 -8.89
C ASN A 148 3.53 -6.15 -8.80
N PHE A 149 4.37 -7.08 -8.34
CA PHE A 149 5.81 -6.91 -8.25
C PHE A 149 6.45 -6.51 -9.60
N LYS A 150 6.07 -7.17 -10.70
CA LYS A 150 6.55 -6.81 -12.06
C LYS A 150 6.15 -5.39 -12.45
N VAL A 151 4.95 -4.95 -12.08
CA VAL A 151 4.50 -3.57 -12.33
C VAL A 151 5.26 -2.59 -11.45
N ALA A 152 5.42 -2.93 -10.16
CA ALA A 152 6.22 -2.14 -9.23
C ALA A 152 7.68 -1.98 -9.72
N GLN A 153 8.33 -3.05 -10.20
CA GLN A 153 9.67 -2.96 -10.82
C GLN A 153 9.72 -1.92 -11.94
N ARG A 154 8.69 -1.89 -12.78
CA ARG A 154 8.62 -0.91 -13.88
C ARG A 154 8.41 0.51 -13.38
N ASN A 155 7.54 0.70 -12.40
CA ASN A 155 7.23 2.01 -11.84
C ASN A 155 8.40 2.58 -11.03
N LEU A 156 9.17 1.71 -10.37
CA LEU A 156 10.27 2.08 -9.48
C LEU A 156 11.64 2.11 -10.17
N ALA A 157 11.74 1.67 -11.44
CA ALA A 157 13.01 1.59 -12.16
C ALA A 157 13.79 2.92 -12.25
N ALA A 158 13.08 4.05 -12.20
CA ALA A 158 13.67 5.39 -12.24
C ALA A 158 13.94 6.00 -10.85
N TYR A 159 13.72 5.24 -9.76
CA TYR A 159 13.88 5.70 -8.38
C TYR A 159 15.03 4.93 -7.69
N PRO A 160 16.29 5.40 -7.81
CA PRO A 160 17.47 4.66 -7.34
C PRO A 160 17.54 4.56 -5.80
N ASN A 161 16.73 5.31 -5.09
CA ASN A 161 16.61 5.27 -3.63
C ASN A 161 15.60 4.20 -3.14
N VAL A 162 14.95 3.46 -4.06
CA VAL A 162 13.97 2.43 -3.72
C VAL A 162 14.54 1.04 -4.01
N THR A 163 14.52 0.18 -3.00
CA THR A 163 14.82 -1.25 -3.09
C THR A 163 13.51 -2.02 -3.03
N LEU A 164 13.17 -2.74 -4.10
CA LEU A 164 11.96 -3.56 -4.16
C LEU A 164 12.30 -5.02 -3.82
N LEU A 165 11.62 -5.58 -2.82
CA LEU A 165 11.76 -6.96 -2.36
C LEU A 165 10.51 -7.77 -2.68
N ARG A 166 10.68 -8.97 -3.26
CA ARG A 166 9.58 -9.91 -3.45
C ARG A 166 9.42 -10.79 -2.21
N GLY A 167 8.31 -10.62 -1.52
CA GLY A 167 8.00 -11.35 -0.29
C GLY A 167 6.87 -10.68 0.47
N ALA A 168 6.61 -11.14 1.66
CA ALA A 168 5.61 -10.57 2.55
C ALA A 168 6.24 -10.08 3.86
N ILE A 169 5.55 -9.17 4.54
CA ILE A 169 5.97 -8.72 5.88
C ILE A 169 5.30 -9.59 6.92
N TRP A 170 6.08 -10.01 7.93
CA TRP A 170 5.62 -10.88 9.00
C TRP A 170 6.30 -10.57 10.33
N ASP A 171 5.80 -11.18 11.42
CA ASP A 171 6.38 -11.00 12.77
C ASP A 171 7.71 -11.73 12.97
N CYS A 172 7.99 -12.79 12.19
CA CYS A 172 9.23 -13.56 12.26
C CYS A 172 9.64 -14.05 10.86
N PRO A 173 10.94 -14.34 10.63
CA PRO A 173 11.39 -14.92 9.37
C PRO A 173 10.78 -16.30 9.18
N LYS A 174 10.05 -16.51 8.09
CA LYS A 174 9.50 -17.82 7.72
C LYS A 174 9.11 -17.87 6.25
N ASP A 175 8.84 -19.07 5.77
CA ASP A 175 8.22 -19.30 4.48
C ASP A 175 6.73 -19.08 4.56
N LEU A 176 6.22 -18.26 3.66
CA LEU A 176 4.80 -17.90 3.55
C LEU A 176 4.25 -18.34 2.19
N ALA A 177 2.94 -18.49 2.10
CA ALA A 177 2.25 -18.74 0.83
C ALA A 177 1.10 -17.76 0.64
N ILE A 178 0.79 -17.44 -0.61
CA ILE A 178 -0.44 -16.72 -0.95
C ILE A 178 -1.60 -17.71 -0.91
N SER A 179 -2.53 -17.56 0.04
CA SER A 179 -3.57 -18.53 0.35
C SER A 179 -4.82 -18.42 -0.52
N ASP A 180 -5.21 -17.22 -0.91
CA ASP A 180 -6.44 -17.00 -1.68
C ASP A 180 -6.17 -16.31 -3.00
N THR A 181 -6.14 -17.09 -4.08
CA THR A 181 -5.98 -16.61 -5.46
C THR A 181 -7.32 -16.49 -6.20
N THR A 182 -8.46 -16.67 -5.52
CA THR A 182 -9.80 -16.60 -6.12
C THR A 182 -10.42 -15.22 -6.02
N VAL A 183 -9.87 -14.35 -5.17
CA VAL A 183 -10.26 -12.96 -5.00
C VAL A 183 -9.46 -12.03 -5.92
N ASP A 184 -9.83 -10.76 -5.95
CA ASP A 184 -9.08 -9.75 -6.72
C ASP A 184 -7.62 -9.63 -6.19
N PRO A 185 -6.60 -9.42 -7.06
CA PRO A 185 -5.18 -9.43 -6.70
C PRO A 185 -4.77 -8.46 -5.57
N TRP A 186 -5.56 -7.44 -5.30
CA TRP A 186 -5.35 -6.51 -4.19
C TRP A 186 -5.79 -7.07 -2.83
N ALA A 187 -6.53 -8.19 -2.81
CA ALA A 187 -7.02 -8.85 -1.59
C ALA A 187 -6.31 -10.19 -1.34
N TYR A 188 -5.15 -10.44 -1.95
CA TYR A 188 -4.38 -11.66 -1.71
C TYR A 188 -3.81 -11.68 -0.30
N ARG A 189 -4.11 -12.76 0.43
CA ARG A 189 -3.60 -12.98 1.79
C ARG A 189 -2.37 -13.85 1.78
N THR A 190 -1.46 -13.54 2.67
CA THR A 190 -0.34 -14.39 3.00
C THR A 190 -0.63 -15.20 4.26
N GLU A 191 -0.34 -16.50 4.22
CA GLU A 191 -0.51 -17.41 5.35
C GLU A 191 0.76 -18.23 5.55
N GLU A 192 0.91 -18.76 6.77
CA GLU A 192 2.01 -19.67 7.08
C GLU A 192 1.89 -20.97 6.29
N VAL A 193 2.99 -21.45 5.73
CA VAL A 193 3.04 -22.75 5.09
C VAL A 193 2.91 -23.83 6.16
N GLN A 194 1.83 -24.59 6.14
CA GLN A 194 1.65 -25.70 7.08
C GLN A 194 2.62 -26.84 6.74
N ASP A 195 3.20 -27.46 7.80
CA ASP A 195 4.03 -28.64 7.65
C ASP A 195 3.26 -29.78 7.02
N GLY A 196 3.79 -30.36 5.92
CA GLY A 196 3.17 -31.46 5.18
C GLY A 196 2.27 -31.07 4.00
N ALA A 197 2.01 -29.80 3.75
CA ALA A 197 1.34 -29.38 2.53
C ALA A 197 2.23 -29.61 1.31
N ALA A 198 1.64 -30.08 0.18
CA ALA A 198 2.36 -30.22 -1.09
C ALA A 198 2.94 -28.85 -1.50
N ARG A 199 4.25 -28.69 -1.34
CA ARG A 199 4.95 -27.43 -1.60
C ARG A 199 5.05 -27.21 -3.10
N ASN A 200 4.32 -26.24 -3.62
CA ASN A 200 4.67 -25.67 -4.93
C ASN A 200 5.74 -24.58 -4.69
N PRO A 201 7.02 -24.82 -5.06
CA PRO A 201 8.11 -23.88 -4.79
C PRO A 201 7.85 -22.48 -5.34
N ASP A 202 7.12 -22.38 -6.45
CA ASP A 202 6.80 -21.11 -7.11
C ASP A 202 5.81 -20.22 -6.31
N LYS A 203 5.14 -20.82 -5.33
CA LYS A 203 4.17 -20.13 -4.45
C LYS A 203 4.73 -19.81 -3.06
N ILE A 204 5.96 -20.22 -2.77
CA ILE A 204 6.62 -19.92 -1.50
C ILE A 204 7.25 -18.54 -1.57
N LEU A 205 6.96 -17.73 -0.58
CA LEU A 205 7.46 -16.37 -0.43
C LEU A 205 8.27 -16.25 0.85
N LYS A 206 9.35 -15.48 0.80
CA LYS A 206 10.09 -15.12 2.00
C LYS A 206 9.25 -14.14 2.84
N GLY A 207 9.06 -14.44 4.12
CA GLY A 207 8.60 -13.51 5.14
C GLY A 207 9.78 -12.65 5.63
N PHE A 208 9.64 -11.34 5.51
CA PHE A 208 10.59 -10.36 6.04
C PHE A 208 10.05 -9.76 7.33
N THR A 209 10.92 -9.55 8.31
CA THR A 209 10.56 -8.72 9.47
C THR A 209 10.97 -7.27 9.24
N ILE A 210 10.30 -6.34 9.92
CA ILE A 210 10.69 -4.92 9.90
C ILE A 210 12.15 -4.76 10.40
N SER A 211 12.53 -5.51 11.43
CA SER A 211 13.90 -5.47 11.99
C SER A 211 14.96 -5.98 11.01
N GLU A 212 14.67 -7.02 10.21
CA GLU A 212 15.57 -7.45 9.12
C GLU A 212 15.77 -6.33 8.08
N ILE A 213 14.70 -5.64 7.69
CA ILE A 213 14.78 -4.55 6.71
C ILE A 213 15.56 -3.37 7.30
N MET A 214 15.38 -3.03 8.59
CA MET A 214 16.22 -2.05 9.27
C MET A 214 17.70 -2.44 9.24
N GLY A 215 18.01 -3.73 9.46
CA GLY A 215 19.37 -4.26 9.34
C GLY A 215 19.94 -4.16 7.93
N MET A 216 19.14 -4.44 6.88
CA MET A 216 19.55 -4.27 5.48
C MET A 216 19.84 -2.80 5.13
N ALA A 217 19.17 -1.87 5.80
CA ALA A 217 19.35 -0.43 5.63
C ALA A 217 20.48 0.15 6.50
N ASP A 218 21.16 -0.69 7.27
CA ASP A 218 22.19 -0.29 8.25
C ASP A 218 21.67 0.79 9.22
N THR A 219 20.47 0.60 9.74
CA THR A 219 19.85 1.53 10.69
C THR A 219 19.01 0.79 11.72
N SER A 220 18.91 1.37 12.92
CA SER A 220 18.03 0.88 13.98
C SER A 220 16.68 1.60 14.04
N ARG A 221 16.44 2.59 13.17
CA ARG A 221 15.23 3.43 13.17
C ARG A 221 14.63 3.55 11.79
N ALA A 222 13.31 3.67 11.73
CA ALA A 222 12.57 4.05 10.52
C ALA A 222 11.90 5.42 10.70
N LEU A 223 12.00 6.26 9.67
CA LEU A 223 11.25 7.50 9.59
C LEU A 223 9.76 7.21 9.37
N ILE A 224 9.47 6.26 8.48
CA ILE A 224 8.09 5.85 8.17
C ILE A 224 8.05 4.33 7.99
N VAL A 225 7.05 3.69 8.57
CA VAL A 225 6.61 2.34 8.19
C VAL A 225 5.16 2.44 7.71
N LYS A 226 4.94 2.20 6.42
CA LYS A 226 3.57 2.05 5.86
C LYS A 226 3.20 0.59 5.92
N VAL A 227 1.99 0.29 6.40
CA VAL A 227 1.43 -1.06 6.53
C VAL A 227 0.08 -1.12 5.83
N ASP A 228 0.01 -1.89 4.76
CA ASP A 228 -1.19 -2.15 3.99
C ASP A 228 -1.01 -3.55 3.37
N ILE A 229 -1.31 -4.59 4.17
CA ILE A 229 -0.95 -6.00 3.94
C ILE A 229 -2.16 -6.93 3.96
N GLU A 230 -3.33 -6.37 3.68
CA GLU A 230 -4.57 -7.07 3.34
C GLU A 230 -4.98 -8.16 4.36
N GLY A 231 -4.98 -7.79 5.65
CA GLY A 231 -5.43 -8.64 6.76
C GLY A 231 -4.32 -9.42 7.47
N ALA A 232 -3.04 -9.27 7.08
CA ALA A 232 -1.91 -9.85 7.80
C ALA A 232 -1.42 -8.95 8.96
N GLU A 233 -2.08 -7.83 9.25
CA GLU A 233 -1.72 -6.88 10.31
C GLU A 233 -1.67 -7.56 11.68
N ALA A 234 -2.64 -8.45 11.97
CA ALA A 234 -2.65 -9.20 13.21
C ALA A 234 -1.38 -10.04 13.41
N SER A 235 -0.83 -10.60 12.34
CA SER A 235 0.40 -11.39 12.38
C SER A 235 1.61 -10.48 12.59
N LEU A 236 1.71 -9.36 11.87
CA LEU A 236 2.81 -8.42 11.98
C LEU A 236 2.95 -7.86 13.41
N PHE A 237 1.84 -7.57 14.08
CA PHE A 237 1.83 -6.98 15.43
C PHE A 237 1.70 -8.00 16.56
N ARG A 238 1.84 -9.32 16.28
CA ARG A 238 1.72 -10.39 17.26
C ARG A 238 2.93 -10.48 18.18
N SER A 239 4.11 -10.39 17.60
CA SER A 239 5.40 -10.53 18.31
C SER A 239 6.49 -9.72 17.60
N ASN A 240 7.67 -9.60 18.24
CA ASN A 240 8.82 -8.87 17.71
C ASN A 240 8.47 -7.42 17.29
N ILE A 241 7.72 -6.74 18.17
CA ILE A 241 7.15 -5.40 17.90
C ILE A 241 8.05 -4.25 18.35
N GLU A 242 9.29 -4.50 18.73
CA GLU A 242 10.24 -3.49 19.22
C GLU A 242 10.52 -2.39 18.17
N TRP A 243 10.31 -2.71 16.89
CA TRP A 243 10.42 -1.76 15.80
C TRP A 243 9.36 -0.63 15.88
N VAL A 244 8.18 -0.88 16.47
CA VAL A 244 7.15 0.15 16.70
C VAL A 244 7.75 1.28 17.49
N GLY A 245 8.36 0.96 18.63
CA GLY A 245 9.11 1.89 19.45
C GLY A 245 10.33 2.51 18.75
N ARG A 246 10.71 2.18 17.53
CA ARG A 246 11.83 2.71 16.73
C ARG A 246 11.40 3.32 15.39
N THR A 247 10.08 3.56 15.21
CA THR A 247 9.51 4.20 14.01
C THR A 247 8.94 5.58 14.37
N ASP A 248 9.14 6.61 13.58
CA ASP A 248 8.65 7.96 13.88
C ASP A 248 7.20 8.16 13.40
N LEU A 249 6.83 7.53 12.28
CA LEU A 249 5.47 7.52 11.74
C LEU A 249 5.09 6.10 11.27
N ILE A 250 3.96 5.59 11.76
CA ILE A 250 3.31 4.43 11.17
C ILE A 250 2.07 4.89 10.40
N ALA A 251 2.02 4.61 9.11
CA ALA A 251 0.84 4.80 8.27
C ALA A 251 0.22 3.42 8.00
N ILE A 252 -1.00 3.18 8.46
CA ILE A 252 -1.61 1.83 8.39
C ILE A 252 -3.04 1.88 7.89
N GLU A 253 -3.39 0.93 7.02
CA GLU A 253 -4.76 0.54 6.71
C GLU A 253 -5.14 -0.73 7.48
N LEU A 254 -6.31 -0.71 8.15
CA LEU A 254 -6.79 -1.84 8.96
C LEU A 254 -7.95 -2.55 8.25
N HIS A 255 -7.88 -3.88 8.18
CA HIS A 255 -8.78 -4.70 7.38
C HIS A 255 -9.77 -5.55 8.21
N ASP A 256 -10.19 -5.09 9.41
CA ASP A 256 -11.21 -5.78 10.22
C ASP A 256 -12.53 -6.00 9.47
N TRP A 257 -12.88 -5.10 8.55
CA TRP A 257 -14.08 -5.19 7.73
C TRP A 257 -14.05 -6.41 6.77
N MET A 258 -12.86 -6.84 6.35
CA MET A 258 -12.67 -8.04 5.53
C MET A 258 -12.76 -9.31 6.37
N LEU A 259 -12.44 -9.23 7.66
CA LEU A 259 -12.28 -10.33 8.58
C LEU A 259 -13.13 -10.13 9.84
N PRO A 260 -14.47 -10.02 9.70
CA PRO A 260 -15.34 -9.71 10.83
C PRO A 260 -15.19 -10.76 11.95
N LYS A 261 -15.11 -10.29 13.19
CA LYS A 261 -14.91 -11.06 14.42
C LYS A 261 -13.50 -11.66 14.64
N GLN A 262 -12.56 -11.49 13.70
CA GLN A 262 -11.17 -11.95 13.88
C GLN A 262 -10.31 -10.96 14.67
N ARG A 263 -10.77 -9.71 14.87
CA ARG A 263 -10.10 -8.69 15.68
C ARG A 263 -8.68 -8.41 15.21
N THR A 264 -8.49 -8.27 13.91
CA THR A 264 -7.16 -8.15 13.28
C THR A 264 -6.43 -6.89 13.69
N SER A 265 -7.13 -5.82 14.05
CA SER A 265 -6.55 -4.58 14.57
C SER A 265 -6.12 -4.64 16.03
N ALA A 266 -6.59 -5.61 16.82
CA ALA A 266 -6.34 -5.62 18.27
C ALA A 266 -4.85 -5.73 18.64
N PRO A 267 -3.99 -6.53 17.99
CA PRO A 267 -2.56 -6.53 18.23
C PRO A 267 -1.90 -5.17 17.93
N PHE A 268 -2.28 -4.53 16.83
CA PHE A 268 -1.82 -3.18 16.47
C PHE A 268 -2.12 -2.18 17.60
N VAL A 269 -3.38 -2.08 18.04
CA VAL A 269 -3.77 -1.16 19.12
C VAL A 269 -2.98 -1.43 20.41
N ARG A 270 -2.76 -2.70 20.77
CA ARG A 270 -1.99 -3.08 21.96
C ARG A 270 -0.51 -2.71 21.87
N SER A 271 0.06 -2.65 20.67
CA SER A 271 1.48 -2.33 20.49
C SER A 271 1.84 -0.91 20.94
N PHE A 272 0.84 -0.05 21.13
CA PHE A 272 1.03 1.35 21.57
C PHE A 272 0.68 1.59 23.06
N ALA A 273 0.37 0.54 23.83
CA ALA A 273 -0.14 0.68 25.20
C ALA A 273 0.73 1.52 26.15
N ASN A 274 2.05 1.58 25.88
CA ASN A 274 3.03 2.31 26.69
C ASN A 274 3.80 3.36 25.87
N LEU A 275 3.23 3.86 24.79
CA LEU A 275 3.86 4.84 23.92
C LEU A 275 2.98 6.09 23.83
N ASP A 276 3.63 7.26 23.81
CA ASP A 276 2.96 8.52 23.51
C ASP A 276 2.94 8.75 22.02
N PHE A 277 1.76 9.10 21.48
CA PHE A 277 1.57 9.31 20.05
C PHE A 277 0.37 10.20 19.74
N ASP A 278 0.42 10.83 18.57
CA ASP A 278 -0.76 11.45 17.93
C ASP A 278 -1.34 10.49 16.88
N LEU A 279 -2.67 10.32 16.89
CA LEU A 279 -3.39 9.51 15.91
C LEU A 279 -4.23 10.40 15.01
N LEU A 280 -3.99 10.33 13.71
CA LEU A 280 -4.71 11.06 12.67
C LEU A 280 -5.24 10.10 11.62
N GLN A 281 -6.29 10.51 10.88
CA GLN A 281 -6.87 9.70 9.82
C GLN A 281 -6.99 10.51 8.52
N ARG A 282 -6.71 9.85 7.39
CA ARG A 282 -7.03 10.35 6.05
C ARG A 282 -7.42 9.18 5.15
N GLY A 283 -8.63 9.25 4.56
CA GLY A 283 -9.18 8.13 3.81
C GLY A 283 -9.31 6.90 4.71
N GLU A 284 -8.77 5.79 4.26
CA GLU A 284 -8.74 4.51 4.98
C GLU A 284 -7.49 4.37 5.87
N ASN A 285 -6.53 5.29 5.72
CA ASN A 285 -5.26 5.23 6.43
C ASN A 285 -5.31 5.93 7.80
N LEU A 286 -4.78 5.28 8.82
CA LEU A 286 -4.43 5.82 10.13
C LEU A 286 -2.95 6.20 10.15
N PHE A 287 -2.63 7.36 10.73
CA PHE A 287 -1.28 7.89 10.85
C PHE A 287 -0.96 8.05 12.33
N VAL A 288 -0.03 7.23 12.83
CA VAL A 288 0.43 7.24 14.21
C VAL A 288 1.80 7.92 14.25
N PHE A 289 1.82 9.17 14.71
CA PHE A 289 3.06 9.92 14.93
C PHE A 289 3.55 9.67 16.34
N LEU A 290 4.66 8.97 16.48
CA LEU A 290 5.21 8.61 17.77
C LEU A 290 5.95 9.80 18.37
N ASP A 291 5.62 10.14 19.63
CA ASP A 291 6.36 11.14 20.39
C ASP A 291 7.55 10.48 21.08
N ARG A 292 8.74 10.90 20.69
CA ARG A 292 9.97 10.34 21.23
C ARG A 292 10.87 11.43 21.71
N PRO A 293 11.55 11.21 22.84
CA PRO A 293 12.63 12.10 23.21
C PRO A 293 13.69 12.08 22.09
N ASP A 294 14.18 13.27 21.76
CA ASP A 294 15.35 13.41 20.89
C ASP A 294 16.53 12.69 21.52
N VAL A 295 17.00 11.60 20.88
CA VAL A 295 18.25 10.91 21.25
C VAL A 295 19.39 11.54 20.49
#